data_94f163c634d4d30f8f7736cce397f126
#
_entry.id   94f163c634d4d30f8f7736cce397f126
#
_cell.length_a   1.000
_cell.length_b   1.000
_cell.length_c   1.000
_cell.angle_alpha   90.00
_cell.angle_beta   90.00
_cell.angle_gamma   90.00
#
_symmetry.space_group_name_H-M   'P 1'
#
loop_
_entity.id
_entity.type
_entity.pdbx_description
1 polymer ?
#
loop_
_entity_poly.entity_id
_entity_poly.type
_entity_poly.pdbx_seq_one_letter_code
_entity_poly.pdbx_strand_id
1 'polypeptide(L)'
;GDFTIVIGSEPDGSSLVDREQVDIWVAEWGMWLATVADEPGLEAVSVTIETAPDTGLRLQRMIQNGIVDDAPQFAKDLLNDIQGSYPSGAAVVRAYIALTFNAAARSGGRKRSADEMGRELASRVPGLTLGLSSTGAGAVHPLSAQELCEVIRVAYDPAAAVLIDEANAAGEPPELYWPEVGPTAHQATWDSYRHDSATSVTWMMSTAPRGNVPSSILARLLAPHRDIARKRVTLLYRPIDAARAAAIVEADVRNATFNLSSADRPSARSIASTRAAVATAAEEASGAGLVNFGMLITATVTDRSREQDARAAIDNLSATARLRVRLVHGSQDSAFAAALPLGLVLPKHLQVPAEVRGQL
;
A
#
# COMPACT_ATOMS: atom_id res chain seq x y z
N GLY A 1 14.23 16.95 5.96
CA GLY A 1 14.08 15.57 5.49
C GLY A 1 12.81 14.96 6.02
N ASP A 2 12.40 13.90 5.38
CA ASP A 2 11.26 13.12 5.79
C ASP A 2 11.76 11.85 6.47
N PHE A 3 10.98 11.33 7.41
CA PHE A 3 11.28 10.12 8.17
C PHE A 3 10.08 9.20 8.07
N THR A 4 10.33 7.94 7.77
CA THR A 4 9.26 6.98 7.53
C THR A 4 9.33 5.84 8.54
N ILE A 5 8.18 5.50 9.13
CA ILE A 5 7.98 4.26 9.86
C ILE A 5 7.27 3.31 8.90
N VAL A 6 7.72 2.07 8.82
CA VAL A 6 7.05 1.02 8.06
C VAL A 6 6.56 -0.04 9.03
N ILE A 7 5.27 -0.34 8.95
CA ILE A 7 4.60 -1.37 9.74
C ILE A 7 4.28 -2.52 8.80
N GLY A 8 4.76 -3.71 9.11
CA GLY A 8 4.36 -4.95 8.48
C GLY A 8 3.05 -5.46 9.06
N SER A 9 2.23 -6.06 8.23
CA SER A 9 0.94 -6.61 8.60
C SER A 9 0.73 -7.95 7.89
N GLU A 10 0.19 -8.90 8.60
CA GLU A 10 -0.24 -10.21 8.10
C GLU A 10 -1.77 -10.25 8.16
N PRO A 11 -2.45 -9.82 7.08
CA PRO A 11 -3.91 -9.72 7.09
C PRO A 11 -4.58 -11.07 7.36
N ASP A 12 -5.61 -11.09 8.21
CA ASP A 12 -6.38 -12.30 8.53
C ASP A 12 -7.13 -12.86 7.31
N GLY A 13 -7.30 -12.06 6.25
CA GLY A 13 -8.11 -12.40 5.08
C GLY A 13 -9.61 -12.20 5.36
N SER A 14 -10.39 -12.13 4.29
CA SER A 14 -11.83 -11.88 4.37
C SER A 14 -12.70 -13.02 3.82
N SER A 15 -12.09 -14.13 3.35
CA SER A 15 -12.81 -15.20 2.66
C SER A 15 -13.70 -16.06 3.57
N LEU A 16 -13.39 -16.10 4.85
CA LEU A 16 -14.14 -16.86 5.88
C LEU A 16 -14.82 -15.94 6.90
N VAL A 17 -14.95 -14.67 6.59
CA VAL A 17 -15.49 -13.65 7.49
C VAL A 17 -16.81 -13.12 6.96
N ASP A 18 -17.77 -12.91 7.84
CA ASP A 18 -19.07 -12.34 7.48
C ASP A 18 -18.91 -10.91 6.93
N ARG A 19 -19.80 -10.57 5.99
CA ARG A 19 -19.76 -9.24 5.34
C ARG A 19 -19.90 -8.10 6.33
N GLU A 20 -20.69 -8.27 7.37
CA GLU A 20 -20.87 -7.28 8.44
C GLU A 20 -19.54 -6.98 9.14
N GLN A 21 -18.75 -8.01 9.43
CA GLN A 21 -17.42 -7.85 10.03
C GLN A 21 -16.45 -7.12 9.08
N VAL A 22 -16.51 -7.40 7.77
CA VAL A 22 -15.70 -6.66 6.77
C VAL A 22 -16.09 -5.18 6.72
N ASP A 23 -17.39 -4.87 6.79
CA ASP A 23 -17.88 -3.50 6.79
C ASP A 23 -17.45 -2.75 8.09
N ILE A 24 -17.40 -3.46 9.24
CA ILE A 24 -16.83 -2.93 10.51
C ILE A 24 -15.34 -2.63 10.33
N TRP A 25 -14.54 -3.55 9.77
CA TRP A 25 -13.12 -3.33 9.53
C TRP A 25 -12.86 -2.11 8.62
N VAL A 26 -13.69 -1.91 7.60
CA VAL A 26 -13.58 -0.74 6.72
C VAL A 26 -13.89 0.56 7.49
N ALA A 27 -14.89 0.54 8.37
CA ALA A 27 -15.21 1.70 9.21
C ALA A 27 -14.07 2.02 10.20
N GLU A 28 -13.53 1.00 10.88
CA GLU A 28 -12.38 1.12 11.79
C GLU A 28 -11.13 1.65 11.06
N TRP A 29 -10.88 1.17 9.82
CA TRP A 29 -9.82 1.70 8.97
C TRP A 29 -10.00 3.19 8.68
N GLY A 30 -11.24 3.62 8.38
CA GLY A 30 -11.57 5.03 8.18
C GLY A 30 -11.29 5.87 9.41
N MET A 31 -11.67 5.40 10.61
CA MET A 31 -11.40 6.06 11.88
C MET A 31 -9.89 6.12 12.19
N TRP A 32 -9.17 5.04 11.93
CA TRP A 32 -7.72 5.02 12.08
C TRP A 32 -7.04 6.04 11.16
N LEU A 33 -7.43 6.12 9.89
CA LEU A 33 -6.91 7.13 8.95
C LEU A 33 -7.18 8.55 9.42
N ALA A 34 -8.36 8.83 9.95
CA ALA A 34 -8.71 10.14 10.49
C ALA A 34 -7.82 10.49 11.70
N THR A 35 -7.65 9.54 12.63
CA THR A 35 -6.77 9.72 13.80
C THR A 35 -5.31 9.97 13.40
N VAL A 36 -4.81 9.21 12.43
CA VAL A 36 -3.42 9.35 11.95
C VAL A 36 -3.25 10.66 11.16
N ALA A 37 -4.29 11.15 10.48
CA ALA A 37 -4.25 12.43 9.78
C ALA A 37 -3.99 13.62 10.71
N ASP A 38 -4.39 13.52 11.97
CA ASP A 38 -4.14 14.55 13.00
C ASP A 38 -2.76 14.43 13.66
N GLU A 39 -1.98 13.39 13.30
CA GLU A 39 -0.63 13.22 13.84
C GLU A 39 0.30 14.35 13.41
N PRO A 40 0.96 15.02 14.39
CA PRO A 40 1.80 16.18 14.08
C PRO A 40 2.97 15.84 13.17
N GLY A 41 3.03 16.54 12.03
CA GLY A 41 4.10 16.41 11.05
C GLY A 41 3.91 15.23 10.09
N LEU A 42 2.77 14.56 10.11
CA LEU A 42 2.44 13.56 9.08
C LEU A 42 2.28 14.24 7.72
N GLU A 43 2.96 13.68 6.72
CA GLU A 43 2.93 14.17 5.33
C GLU A 43 2.19 13.21 4.41
N ALA A 44 2.34 11.92 4.64
CA ALA A 44 1.72 10.89 3.82
C ALA A 44 1.61 9.55 4.56
N VAL A 45 0.62 8.78 4.16
CA VAL A 45 0.45 7.37 4.49
C VAL A 45 0.40 6.58 3.19
N SER A 46 1.08 5.45 3.11
CA SER A 46 0.90 4.51 2.02
C SER A 46 0.60 3.11 2.56
N VAL A 47 -0.30 2.41 1.88
CA VAL A 47 -0.63 1.01 2.17
C VAL A 47 -0.32 0.20 0.92
N THR A 48 0.68 -0.66 1.04
CA THR A 48 1.11 -1.55 -0.04
C THR A 48 0.67 -2.96 0.28
N ILE A 49 -0.20 -3.52 -0.53
CA ILE A 49 -0.63 -4.92 -0.45
C ILE A 49 0.11 -5.67 -1.56
N GLU A 50 0.95 -6.60 -1.16
CA GLU A 50 1.71 -7.44 -2.06
C GLU A 50 1.19 -8.88 -2.04
N THR A 51 0.95 -9.42 -3.23
CA THR A 51 0.66 -10.83 -3.46
C THR A 51 1.84 -11.43 -4.19
N ALA A 52 2.45 -12.46 -3.61
CA ALA A 52 3.66 -13.10 -4.13
C ALA A 52 3.59 -14.62 -3.94
N PRO A 53 4.37 -15.41 -4.68
CA PRO A 53 4.53 -16.84 -4.40
C PRO A 53 5.11 -17.05 -2.99
N ASP A 54 4.58 -18.03 -2.27
CA ASP A 54 5.15 -18.49 -1.01
C ASP A 54 6.25 -19.52 -1.29
N THR A 55 7.36 -19.40 -0.62
CA THR A 55 8.45 -20.40 -0.68
C THR A 55 8.09 -21.69 0.06
N GLY A 56 7.09 -21.66 0.94
CA GLY A 56 6.70 -22.77 1.82
C GLY A 56 7.62 -22.97 3.03
N LEU A 57 8.78 -22.32 3.06
CA LEU A 57 9.79 -22.48 4.12
C LEU A 57 9.29 -22.00 5.49
N ARG A 58 8.43 -20.98 5.50
CA ARG A 58 7.83 -20.47 6.75
C ARG A 58 6.93 -21.52 7.41
N LEU A 59 6.04 -22.14 6.62
CA LEU A 59 5.15 -23.19 7.11
C LEU A 59 5.98 -24.41 7.58
N GLN A 60 6.97 -24.80 6.78
CA GLN A 60 7.87 -25.90 7.12
C GLN A 60 8.56 -25.67 8.46
N ARG A 61 9.08 -24.46 8.69
CA ARG A 61 9.73 -24.10 9.95
C ARG A 61 8.75 -24.07 11.12
N MET A 62 7.56 -23.52 10.92
CA MET A 62 6.53 -23.49 11.97
C MET A 62 6.15 -24.90 12.42
N ILE A 63 6.02 -25.83 11.48
CA ILE A 63 5.75 -27.24 11.77
C ILE A 63 6.94 -27.86 12.51
N GLN A 64 8.17 -27.71 11.99
CA GLN A 64 9.36 -28.28 12.61
C GLN A 64 9.62 -27.79 14.04
N ASN A 65 9.46 -26.49 14.27
CA ASN A 65 9.66 -25.88 15.59
C ASN A 65 8.49 -26.13 16.56
N GLY A 66 7.29 -26.41 16.04
CA GLY A 66 6.10 -26.67 16.82
C GLY A 66 5.92 -28.15 17.24
N ILE A 67 6.65 -29.07 16.60
CA ILE A 67 6.58 -30.49 16.96
C ILE A 67 7.45 -30.75 18.20
N VAL A 68 6.82 -31.12 19.30
CA VAL A 68 7.53 -31.58 20.50
C VAL A 68 7.94 -33.05 20.34
N ASP A 69 9.03 -33.45 20.97
CA ASP A 69 9.62 -34.80 20.78
C ASP A 69 8.65 -35.92 21.16
N ASP A 70 7.82 -35.72 22.17
CA ASP A 70 6.83 -36.67 22.69
C ASP A 70 5.43 -36.54 22.03
N ALA A 71 5.31 -35.77 20.96
CA ALA A 71 4.04 -35.64 20.23
C ALA A 71 3.57 -36.99 19.68
N PRO A 72 2.26 -37.32 19.76
CA PRO A 72 1.70 -38.53 19.18
C PRO A 72 2.04 -38.67 17.70
N GLN A 73 2.35 -39.91 17.28
CA GLN A 73 2.76 -40.18 15.88
C GLN A 73 1.70 -39.70 14.90
N PHE A 74 0.41 -39.88 15.19
CA PHE A 74 -0.69 -39.39 14.36
C PHE A 74 -0.64 -37.87 14.14
N ALA A 75 -0.29 -37.08 15.16
CA ALA A 75 -0.16 -35.63 15.04
C ALA A 75 1.06 -35.25 14.14
N LYS A 76 2.17 -35.98 14.27
CA LYS A 76 3.35 -35.81 13.41
C LYS A 76 3.02 -36.13 11.96
N ASP A 77 2.33 -37.24 11.71
CA ASP A 77 1.92 -37.65 10.35
C ASP A 77 0.96 -36.65 9.74
N LEU A 78 -0.02 -36.14 10.50
CA LEU A 78 -0.95 -35.11 10.04
C LEU A 78 -0.23 -33.80 9.63
N LEU A 79 0.73 -33.35 10.44
CA LEU A 79 1.51 -32.16 10.13
C LEU A 79 2.40 -32.35 8.91
N ASN A 80 2.97 -33.53 8.71
CA ASN A 80 3.72 -33.87 7.51
C ASN A 80 2.82 -33.92 6.26
N ASP A 81 1.59 -34.44 6.38
CA ASP A 81 0.62 -34.44 5.30
C ASP A 81 0.19 -33.01 4.91
N ILE A 82 -0.01 -32.15 5.90
CA ILE A 82 -0.29 -30.72 5.66
C ILE A 82 0.88 -30.07 4.92
N GLN A 83 2.12 -30.32 5.35
CA GLN A 83 3.31 -29.82 4.67
C GLN A 83 3.42 -30.32 3.22
N GLY A 84 3.15 -31.61 2.98
CA GLY A 84 3.17 -32.22 1.64
C GLY A 84 2.04 -31.76 0.74
N SER A 85 0.88 -31.42 1.30
CA SER A 85 -0.29 -30.95 0.56
C SER A 85 -0.32 -29.43 0.34
N TYR A 86 0.50 -28.66 1.07
CA TYR A 86 0.64 -27.22 0.83
C TYR A 86 1.57 -26.98 -0.36
N PRO A 87 1.03 -26.61 -1.54
CA PRO A 87 1.86 -26.52 -2.72
C PRO A 87 2.88 -25.38 -2.55
N SER A 88 4.15 -25.68 -2.78
CA SER A 88 5.15 -24.65 -3.01
C SER A 88 4.68 -23.75 -4.16
N GLY A 89 4.61 -22.45 -3.92
CA GLY A 89 4.04 -21.49 -4.87
C GLY A 89 2.58 -21.10 -4.59
N ALA A 90 1.97 -21.58 -3.50
CA ALA A 90 0.77 -20.92 -2.97
C ALA A 90 1.06 -19.43 -2.79
N ALA A 91 0.08 -18.60 -3.04
CA ALA A 91 0.31 -17.16 -2.92
C ALA A 91 0.15 -16.70 -1.47
N VAL A 92 1.10 -15.90 -1.03
CA VAL A 92 1.02 -15.17 0.24
C VAL A 92 0.63 -13.71 -0.01
N VAL A 93 -0.20 -13.17 0.87
CA VAL A 93 -0.56 -11.76 0.88
C VAL A 93 0.13 -11.10 2.07
N ARG A 94 0.91 -10.05 1.80
CA ARG A 94 1.55 -9.21 2.82
C ARG A 94 1.08 -7.78 2.65
N ALA A 95 0.90 -7.09 3.75
CA ALA A 95 0.58 -5.67 3.71
C ALA A 95 1.64 -4.86 4.47
N TYR A 96 1.92 -3.67 3.96
CA TYR A 96 2.86 -2.74 4.55
C TYR A 96 2.21 -1.38 4.64
N ILE A 97 2.30 -0.75 5.81
CA ILE A 97 1.79 0.59 6.05
C ILE A 97 2.98 1.48 6.33
N ALA A 98 3.24 2.44 5.45
CA ALA A 98 4.32 3.40 5.63
C ALA A 98 3.75 4.78 6.02
N LEU A 99 4.24 5.33 7.11
CA LEU A 99 3.86 6.61 7.68
C LEU A 99 5.04 7.56 7.57
N THR A 100 4.91 8.63 6.80
CA THR A 100 6.01 9.58 6.54
C THR A 100 5.76 10.90 7.26
N PHE A 101 6.75 11.29 8.07
CA PHE A 101 6.72 12.48 8.91
C PHE A 101 7.78 13.49 8.49
N ASN A 102 7.45 14.76 8.60
CA ASN A 102 8.35 15.86 8.32
C ASN A 102 9.15 16.23 9.58
N ALA A 103 10.46 16.45 9.41
CA ALA A 103 11.34 16.91 10.48
C ALA A 103 11.27 18.42 10.74
N ALA A 104 10.37 19.17 10.08
CA ALA A 104 10.22 20.61 10.32
C ALA A 104 9.94 20.89 11.79
N ALA A 105 10.46 22.01 12.27
CA ALA A 105 10.23 22.42 13.64
C ALA A 105 8.75 22.78 13.86
N ARG A 106 8.22 22.35 14.99
CA ARG A 106 6.97 22.90 15.51
C ARG A 106 7.26 24.32 15.97
N SER A 107 6.59 25.32 15.43
CA SER A 107 6.68 26.74 15.88
C SER A 107 8.04 27.43 15.67
N GLY A 108 8.59 27.45 14.46
CA GLY A 108 9.75 28.32 14.12
C GLY A 108 11.09 27.96 14.74
N GLY A 109 11.21 26.79 15.36
CA GLY A 109 12.45 26.27 15.94
C GLY A 109 13.38 25.63 14.93
N ARG A 110 14.47 25.02 15.42
CA ARG A 110 15.45 24.27 14.63
C ARG A 110 14.82 22.99 14.06
N LYS A 111 15.17 22.63 12.82
CA LYS A 111 14.87 21.32 12.24
C LYS A 111 15.43 20.20 13.13
N ARG A 112 14.61 19.20 13.40
CA ARG A 112 14.98 18.06 14.23
C ARG A 112 16.02 17.18 13.54
N SER A 113 16.97 16.65 14.32
CA SER A 113 17.97 15.69 13.84
C SER A 113 17.35 14.30 13.62
N ALA A 114 18.10 13.39 12.98
CA ALA A 114 17.68 12.00 12.78
C ALA A 114 17.42 11.29 14.12
N ASP A 115 18.32 11.48 15.11
CA ASP A 115 18.18 10.85 16.42
C ASP A 115 16.98 11.38 17.22
N GLU A 116 16.72 12.70 17.11
CA GLU A 116 15.54 13.32 17.73
C GLU A 116 14.27 12.76 17.12
N MET A 117 14.19 12.67 15.78
CA MET A 117 13.06 12.11 15.07
C MET A 117 12.89 10.61 15.36
N GLY A 118 13.99 9.85 15.38
CA GLY A 118 13.94 8.41 15.68
C GLY A 118 13.34 8.13 17.05
N ARG A 119 13.77 8.86 18.08
CA ARG A 119 13.21 8.72 19.44
C ARG A 119 11.76 9.16 19.53
N GLU A 120 11.42 10.29 18.89
CA GLU A 120 10.05 10.78 18.85
C GLU A 120 9.12 9.78 18.15
N LEU A 121 9.52 9.28 16.99
CA LEU A 121 8.71 8.32 16.23
C LEU A 121 8.61 6.97 16.96
N ALA A 122 9.70 6.48 17.58
CA ALA A 122 9.66 5.25 18.36
C ALA A 122 8.64 5.33 19.51
N SER A 123 8.52 6.50 20.17
CA SER A 123 7.52 6.68 21.24
C SER A 123 6.07 6.70 20.74
N ARG A 124 5.84 6.98 19.45
CA ARG A 124 4.49 7.00 18.84
C ARG A 124 4.04 5.63 18.29
N VAL A 125 5.00 4.75 17.96
CA VAL A 125 4.71 3.45 17.34
C VAL A 125 3.62 2.66 18.07
N PRO A 126 3.63 2.53 19.41
CA PRO A 126 2.57 1.79 20.11
C PRO A 126 1.16 2.35 19.86
N GLY A 127 1.01 3.67 19.85
CA GLY A 127 -0.26 4.33 19.56
C GLY A 127 -0.70 4.15 18.10
N LEU A 128 0.24 4.23 17.16
CA LEU A 128 -0.02 4.08 15.73
C LEU A 128 -0.42 2.65 15.36
N THR A 129 0.13 1.63 16.04
CA THR A 129 -0.16 0.22 15.79
C THR A 129 -1.43 -0.27 16.49
N LEU A 130 -1.76 0.29 17.66
CA LEU A 130 -2.90 -0.15 18.46
C LEU A 130 -4.23 -0.10 17.69
N GLY A 131 -4.46 0.98 16.94
CA GLY A 131 -5.69 1.14 16.16
C GLY A 131 -5.79 0.24 14.93
N LEU A 132 -4.70 -0.42 14.52
CA LEU A 132 -4.72 -1.31 13.35
C LEU A 132 -5.29 -2.70 13.66
N SER A 133 -5.25 -3.15 14.89
CA SER A 133 -5.71 -4.49 15.28
C SER A 133 -7.21 -4.70 15.02
N SER A 134 -8.02 -3.64 15.03
CA SER A 134 -9.47 -3.70 14.77
C SER A 134 -9.85 -3.59 13.29
N THR A 135 -8.89 -3.38 12.39
CA THR A 135 -9.13 -3.13 10.97
C THR A 135 -9.05 -4.37 10.07
N GLY A 136 -8.88 -5.56 10.64
CA GLY A 136 -8.61 -6.78 9.88
C GLY A 136 -7.18 -6.85 9.33
N ALA A 137 -6.28 -6.00 9.83
CA ALA A 137 -4.87 -6.00 9.45
C ALA A 137 -4.10 -7.22 10.02
N GLY A 138 -4.72 -8.00 10.92
CA GLY A 138 -4.08 -9.13 11.57
C GLY A 138 -2.95 -8.71 12.51
N ALA A 139 -1.91 -9.54 12.60
CA ALA A 139 -0.73 -9.21 13.37
C ALA A 139 0.06 -8.08 12.71
N VAL A 140 0.34 -7.03 13.47
CA VAL A 140 1.09 -5.85 13.00
C VAL A 140 2.35 -5.65 13.84
N HIS A 141 3.46 -5.30 13.19
CA HIS A 141 4.73 -4.98 13.84
C HIS A 141 5.50 -3.93 13.04
N PRO A 142 6.24 -3.02 13.68
CA PRO A 142 7.15 -2.13 12.98
C PRO A 142 8.30 -2.95 12.37
N LEU A 143 8.59 -2.71 11.09
CA LEU A 143 9.72 -3.36 10.43
C LEU A 143 11.04 -2.81 10.97
N SER A 144 11.98 -3.70 11.23
CA SER A 144 13.38 -3.34 11.41
C SER A 144 14.01 -2.86 10.08
N ALA A 145 15.18 -2.23 10.17
CA ALA A 145 15.92 -1.82 8.97
C ALA A 145 16.29 -3.02 8.09
N GLN A 146 16.63 -4.16 8.71
CA GLN A 146 16.97 -5.40 8.02
C GLN A 146 15.76 -5.97 7.26
N GLU A 147 14.61 -6.11 7.93
CA GLU A 147 13.38 -6.60 7.28
C GLU A 147 12.94 -5.69 6.12
N LEU A 148 13.08 -4.37 6.28
CA LEU A 148 12.79 -3.45 5.17
C LEU A 148 13.77 -3.64 4.01
N CYS A 149 15.07 -3.84 4.28
CA CYS A 149 16.07 -4.14 3.26
C CYS A 149 15.71 -5.43 2.50
N GLU A 150 15.31 -6.48 3.20
CA GLU A 150 14.87 -7.75 2.59
C GLU A 150 13.64 -7.54 1.69
N VAL A 151 12.62 -6.83 2.17
CA VAL A 151 11.42 -6.51 1.38
C VAL A 151 11.77 -5.77 0.09
N ILE A 152 12.65 -4.77 0.17
CA ILE A 152 13.05 -3.97 -0.99
C ILE A 152 13.95 -4.77 -1.93
N ARG A 153 14.89 -5.56 -1.41
CA ARG A 153 15.76 -6.42 -2.24
C ARG A 153 14.93 -7.43 -3.03
N VAL A 154 14.01 -8.13 -2.37
CA VAL A 154 13.10 -9.08 -3.02
C VAL A 154 12.16 -8.39 -4.03
N ALA A 155 11.80 -7.14 -3.80
CA ALA A 155 10.98 -6.39 -4.75
C ALA A 155 11.73 -6.11 -6.05
N TYR A 156 13.03 -5.76 -5.99
CA TYR A 156 13.88 -5.55 -7.15
C TYR A 156 14.38 -6.86 -7.76
N ASP A 157 14.63 -7.86 -6.95
CA ASP A 157 15.09 -9.18 -7.42
C ASP A 157 14.25 -10.31 -6.80
N PRO A 158 13.15 -10.70 -7.44
CA PRO A 158 12.30 -11.78 -6.94
C PRO A 158 13.01 -13.12 -6.74
N ALA A 159 14.11 -13.37 -7.46
CA ALA A 159 14.90 -14.59 -7.29
C ALA A 159 15.63 -14.63 -5.93
N ALA A 160 15.91 -13.49 -5.33
CA ALA A 160 16.53 -13.40 -4.01
C ALA A 160 15.60 -13.90 -2.88
N ALA A 161 14.28 -13.99 -3.11
CA ALA A 161 13.32 -14.37 -2.08
C ALA A 161 13.65 -15.73 -1.45
N VAL A 162 13.95 -16.73 -2.28
CA VAL A 162 14.25 -18.10 -1.80
C VAL A 162 15.52 -18.09 -0.96
N LEU A 163 16.57 -17.42 -1.42
CA LEU A 163 17.86 -17.37 -0.71
C LEU A 163 17.73 -16.65 0.64
N ILE A 164 16.97 -15.55 0.69
CA ILE A 164 16.72 -14.80 1.93
C ILE A 164 15.89 -15.66 2.89
N ASP A 165 14.83 -16.31 2.40
CA ASP A 165 13.99 -17.18 3.21
C ASP A 165 14.76 -18.40 3.75
N GLU A 166 15.66 -19.00 2.94
CA GLU A 166 16.55 -20.09 3.38
C GLU A 166 17.52 -19.64 4.46
N ALA A 167 18.18 -18.50 4.28
CA ALA A 167 19.12 -17.96 5.25
C ALA A 167 18.41 -17.58 6.57
N ASN A 168 17.25 -16.93 6.48
CA ASN A 168 16.39 -16.68 7.63
C ASN A 168 15.93 -17.99 8.31
N ALA A 169 15.70 -19.06 7.52
CA ALA A 169 15.36 -20.39 8.03
C ALA A 169 16.52 -21.03 8.80
N ALA A 170 17.73 -20.85 8.33
CA ALA A 170 18.93 -21.37 8.99
C ALA A 170 19.30 -20.58 10.27
N GLY A 171 18.65 -19.43 10.53
CA GLY A 171 19.00 -18.52 11.62
C GLY A 171 20.21 -17.64 11.32
N GLU A 172 20.60 -17.57 10.06
CA GLU A 172 21.72 -16.79 9.54
C GLU A 172 21.20 -15.76 8.52
N PRO A 173 20.37 -14.76 8.95
CA PRO A 173 19.80 -13.76 8.04
C PRO A 173 20.94 -13.02 7.31
N PRO A 174 20.78 -12.73 6.01
CA PRO A 174 21.78 -11.98 5.27
C PRO A 174 21.87 -10.55 5.82
N GLU A 175 23.09 -10.07 6.06
CA GLU A 175 23.29 -8.64 6.35
C GLU A 175 23.12 -7.82 5.07
N LEU A 176 22.01 -7.10 4.96
CA LEU A 176 21.75 -6.22 3.84
C LEU A 176 21.86 -4.75 4.27
N TYR A 177 22.65 -3.99 3.53
CA TYR A 177 22.80 -2.56 3.74
C TYR A 177 21.98 -1.77 2.74
N TRP A 178 21.39 -0.68 3.17
CA TRP A 178 20.49 0.15 2.34
C TRP A 178 21.04 0.51 0.93
N PRO A 179 22.33 0.84 0.72
CA PRO A 179 22.87 1.08 -0.61
C PRO A 179 22.87 -0.15 -1.55
N GLU A 180 22.69 -1.36 -1.01
CA GLU A 180 22.82 -2.63 -1.73
C GLU A 180 21.47 -3.22 -2.12
N VAL A 181 20.36 -2.70 -1.58
CA VAL A 181 19.02 -3.28 -1.81
C VAL A 181 18.41 -2.89 -3.16
N GLY A 182 18.95 -1.87 -3.80
CA GLY A 182 18.53 -1.47 -5.15
C GLY A 182 18.84 -2.53 -6.21
N PRO A 183 18.36 -2.32 -7.44
CA PRO A 183 18.62 -3.25 -8.53
C PRO A 183 20.09 -3.20 -8.94
N THR A 184 20.70 -4.36 -9.15
CA THR A 184 22.08 -4.49 -9.65
C THR A 184 22.15 -4.10 -11.14
N ALA A 185 21.12 -4.48 -11.89
CA ALA A 185 20.96 -4.11 -13.28
C ALA A 185 19.52 -3.68 -13.54
N HIS A 186 19.35 -2.54 -14.22
CA HIS A 186 18.01 -2.06 -14.53
C HIS A 186 17.93 -1.34 -15.87
N GLN A 187 16.74 -1.33 -16.44
CA GLN A 187 16.42 -0.61 -17.66
C GLN A 187 14.96 -0.13 -17.60
N ALA A 188 14.75 1.16 -17.53
CA ALA A 188 13.44 1.75 -17.73
C ALA A 188 13.18 1.91 -19.23
N THR A 189 12.04 1.41 -19.70
CA THR A 189 11.51 1.68 -21.02
C THR A 189 10.34 2.67 -20.93
N TRP A 190 9.74 3.02 -22.07
CA TRP A 190 8.59 3.90 -22.07
C TRP A 190 7.40 3.36 -21.25
N ASP A 191 7.24 2.04 -21.18
CA ASP A 191 6.05 1.36 -20.69
C ASP A 191 6.32 0.18 -19.77
N SER A 192 7.59 -0.13 -19.46
CA SER A 192 7.98 -1.17 -18.52
C SER A 192 9.30 -0.85 -17.83
N TYR A 193 9.56 -1.56 -16.73
CA TYR A 193 10.79 -1.47 -15.96
C TYR A 193 11.38 -2.86 -15.78
N ARG A 194 12.53 -3.10 -16.41
CA ARG A 194 13.32 -4.32 -16.19
C ARG A 194 14.28 -4.09 -15.03
N HIS A 195 14.34 -5.03 -14.12
CA HIS A 195 15.22 -4.98 -12.96
C HIS A 195 15.65 -6.41 -12.58
N ASP A 196 16.93 -6.58 -12.40
CA ASP A 196 17.57 -7.86 -12.08
C ASP A 196 16.92 -9.07 -12.81
N SER A 197 16.24 -9.97 -12.08
CA SER A 197 15.62 -11.18 -12.62
C SER A 197 14.19 -10.98 -13.16
N ALA A 198 13.65 -9.74 -13.17
CA ALA A 198 12.23 -9.52 -13.45
C ALA A 198 11.95 -8.33 -14.36
N THR A 199 10.71 -8.26 -14.82
CA THR A 199 10.15 -7.09 -15.53
C THR A 199 8.85 -6.70 -14.83
N SER A 200 8.72 -5.42 -14.54
CA SER A 200 7.52 -4.83 -13.91
C SER A 200 6.86 -3.80 -14.81
N VAL A 201 5.55 -3.75 -14.71
CA VAL A 201 4.72 -2.73 -15.35
C VAL A 201 3.86 -2.10 -14.27
N THR A 202 3.80 -0.77 -14.26
CA THR A 202 3.06 -0.01 -13.25
C THR A 202 1.99 0.86 -13.90
N TRP A 203 0.80 0.80 -13.35
CA TRP A 203 -0.35 1.64 -13.67
C TRP A 203 -0.67 2.57 -12.50
N MET A 204 -1.26 3.68 -12.81
CA MET A 204 -1.84 4.58 -11.83
C MET A 204 -3.34 4.71 -12.02
N MET A 205 -4.07 4.88 -10.92
CA MET A 205 -5.48 5.22 -10.98
C MET A 205 -5.66 6.63 -11.54
N SER A 206 -6.43 6.74 -12.61
CA SER A 206 -6.78 8.03 -13.21
C SER A 206 -8.12 8.58 -12.73
N THR A 207 -9.01 7.70 -12.29
CA THR A 207 -10.34 8.08 -11.77
C THR A 207 -10.78 7.03 -10.77
N ALA A 208 -11.16 7.47 -9.59
CA ALA A 208 -11.76 6.62 -8.56
C ALA A 208 -13.12 6.06 -9.01
N PRO A 209 -13.54 4.91 -8.48
CA PRO A 209 -14.89 4.38 -8.71
C PRO A 209 -15.94 5.41 -8.32
N ARG A 210 -17.01 5.49 -9.13
CA ARG A 210 -18.12 6.43 -8.87
C ARG A 210 -19.33 5.66 -8.35
N GLY A 211 -20.14 6.33 -7.54
CA GLY A 211 -21.35 5.80 -6.94
C GLY A 211 -21.07 4.91 -5.73
N ASN A 212 -22.00 4.04 -5.41
CA ASN A 212 -21.87 3.15 -4.26
C ASN A 212 -20.83 2.06 -4.54
N VAL A 213 -19.76 2.03 -3.73
CA VAL A 213 -18.63 1.12 -3.87
C VAL A 213 -18.71 0.10 -2.73
N PRO A 214 -18.94 -1.19 -3.00
CA PRO A 214 -18.94 -2.21 -1.95
C PRO A 214 -17.53 -2.41 -1.39
N SER A 215 -17.43 -2.78 -0.12
CA SER A 215 -16.16 -3.07 0.59
C SER A 215 -15.30 -4.13 -0.13
N SER A 216 -15.93 -5.07 -0.82
CA SER A 216 -15.28 -6.15 -1.57
C SER A 216 -14.82 -5.78 -2.99
N ILE A 217 -14.96 -4.52 -3.44
CA ILE A 217 -14.68 -4.12 -4.83
C ILE A 217 -13.26 -4.46 -5.30
N LEU A 218 -12.28 -4.39 -4.39
CA LEU A 218 -10.88 -4.67 -4.67
C LEU A 218 -10.50 -6.14 -4.48
N ALA A 219 -11.38 -6.99 -3.95
CA ALA A 219 -11.04 -8.36 -3.57
C ALA A 219 -10.36 -9.15 -4.71
N ARG A 220 -10.90 -9.07 -5.94
CA ARG A 220 -10.27 -9.74 -7.10
C ARG A 220 -8.95 -9.12 -7.52
N LEU A 221 -8.82 -7.80 -7.41
CA LEU A 221 -7.57 -7.11 -7.72
C LEU A 221 -6.48 -7.47 -6.71
N LEU A 222 -6.82 -7.64 -5.45
CA LEU A 222 -5.89 -8.01 -4.38
C LEU A 222 -5.56 -9.51 -4.37
N ALA A 223 -6.45 -10.36 -4.89
CA ALA A 223 -6.23 -11.80 -4.96
C ALA A 223 -5.05 -12.18 -5.88
N PRO A 224 -4.40 -13.34 -5.66
CA PRO A 224 -3.37 -13.87 -6.55
C PRO A 224 -3.88 -14.02 -7.98
N HIS A 225 -2.98 -13.93 -8.97
CA HIS A 225 -3.30 -14.17 -10.37
C HIS A 225 -2.21 -15.01 -11.04
N ARG A 226 -2.62 -16.05 -11.76
CA ARG A 226 -1.72 -17.05 -12.37
C ARG A 226 -0.71 -16.48 -13.37
N ASP A 227 -1.04 -15.34 -14.00
CA ASP A 227 -0.22 -14.71 -15.03
C ASP A 227 0.71 -13.61 -14.48
N ILE A 228 0.66 -13.38 -13.16
CA ILE A 228 1.43 -12.34 -12.48
C ILE A 228 2.21 -13.01 -11.34
N ALA A 229 3.53 -13.01 -11.43
CA ALA A 229 4.37 -13.60 -10.40
C ALA A 229 4.27 -12.84 -9.08
N ARG A 230 4.36 -11.51 -9.11
CA ARG A 230 4.19 -10.64 -7.93
C ARG A 230 3.32 -9.46 -8.32
N LYS A 231 2.36 -9.14 -7.48
CA LYS A 231 1.48 -7.99 -7.71
C LYS A 231 1.45 -7.11 -6.47
N ARG A 232 1.65 -5.80 -6.66
CA ARG A 232 1.49 -4.78 -5.62
C ARG A 232 0.36 -3.86 -5.98
N VAL A 233 -0.48 -3.60 -5.00
CA VAL A 233 -1.49 -2.55 -5.04
C VAL A 233 -1.18 -1.59 -3.90
N THR A 234 -0.79 -0.38 -4.25
CA THR A 234 -0.38 0.63 -3.26
C THR A 234 -1.37 1.77 -3.26
N LEU A 235 -2.01 1.97 -2.13
CA LEU A 235 -2.87 3.12 -1.83
C LEU A 235 -2.00 4.22 -1.22
N LEU A 236 -2.11 5.41 -1.76
CA LEU A 236 -1.38 6.59 -1.32
C LEU A 236 -2.37 7.59 -0.72
N TYR A 237 -2.15 8.00 0.52
CA TYR A 237 -2.99 8.96 1.23
C TYR A 237 -2.16 10.18 1.62
N ARG A 238 -2.68 11.36 1.36
CA ARG A 238 -2.11 12.62 1.80
C ARG A 238 -3.18 13.38 2.58
N PRO A 239 -3.08 13.41 3.90
CA PRO A 239 -3.97 14.21 4.73
C PRO A 239 -3.87 15.70 4.34
N ILE A 240 -4.98 16.37 4.40
CA ILE A 240 -5.06 17.81 4.19
C ILE A 240 -5.28 18.44 5.56
N ASP A 241 -4.47 19.46 5.87
CA ASP A 241 -4.62 20.23 7.09
C ASP A 241 -6.06 20.72 7.27
N ALA A 242 -6.61 20.62 8.48
CA ALA A 242 -8.02 20.91 8.76
C ALA A 242 -8.44 22.32 8.34
N ALA A 243 -7.57 23.34 8.53
CA ALA A 243 -7.88 24.70 8.13
C ALA A 243 -7.96 24.85 6.59
N ARG A 244 -7.13 24.09 5.85
CA ARG A 244 -7.20 24.04 4.39
C ARG A 244 -8.37 23.17 3.90
N ALA A 245 -8.70 22.10 4.62
CA ALA A 245 -9.79 21.22 4.28
C ALA A 245 -11.12 21.97 4.22
N ALA A 246 -11.46 22.74 5.25
CA ALA A 246 -12.65 23.58 5.30
C ALA A 246 -12.74 24.53 4.09
N ALA A 247 -11.65 25.23 3.77
CA ALA A 247 -11.61 26.17 2.63
C ALA A 247 -11.79 25.45 1.27
N ILE A 248 -11.21 24.27 1.09
CA ILE A 248 -11.35 23.45 -0.13
C ILE A 248 -12.78 22.99 -0.29
N VAL A 249 -13.35 22.41 0.76
CA VAL A 249 -14.72 21.86 0.75
C VAL A 249 -15.75 22.96 0.48
N GLU A 250 -15.60 24.12 1.10
CA GLU A 250 -16.48 25.28 0.81
C GLU A 250 -16.34 25.78 -0.63
N ALA A 251 -15.12 25.80 -1.17
CA ALA A 251 -14.89 26.17 -2.57
C ALA A 251 -15.56 25.16 -3.52
N ASP A 252 -15.46 23.88 -3.22
CA ASP A 252 -16.08 22.81 -4.01
C ASP A 252 -17.61 22.92 -4.01
N VAL A 253 -18.22 23.19 -2.86
CA VAL A 253 -19.67 23.42 -2.75
C VAL A 253 -20.08 24.65 -3.57
N ARG A 254 -19.35 25.77 -3.43
CA ARG A 254 -19.64 27.01 -4.20
C ARG A 254 -19.55 26.75 -5.71
N ASN A 255 -18.48 26.10 -6.17
CA ASN A 255 -18.26 25.78 -7.59
C ASN A 255 -19.34 24.83 -8.12
N ALA A 256 -19.66 23.76 -7.38
CA ALA A 256 -20.70 22.81 -7.78
C ALA A 256 -22.08 23.47 -7.85
N THR A 257 -22.42 24.33 -6.88
CA THR A 257 -23.67 25.08 -6.85
C THR A 257 -23.74 26.09 -7.99
N PHE A 258 -22.65 26.84 -8.26
CA PHE A 258 -22.57 27.74 -9.38
C PHE A 258 -22.78 27.03 -10.73
N ASN A 259 -22.11 25.92 -10.96
CA ASN A 259 -22.27 25.10 -12.18
C ASN A 259 -23.70 24.54 -12.32
N LEU A 260 -24.38 24.26 -11.22
CA LEU A 260 -25.78 23.80 -11.21
C LEU A 260 -26.73 24.95 -11.57
N SER A 261 -26.54 26.13 -10.99
CA SER A 261 -27.43 27.29 -11.15
C SER A 261 -27.22 28.03 -12.48
N SER A 262 -26.02 27.93 -13.08
CA SER A 262 -25.69 28.58 -14.36
C SER A 262 -26.22 27.84 -15.59
N ALA A 263 -26.75 26.63 -15.42
CA ALA A 263 -27.26 25.80 -16.53
C ALA A 263 -28.79 25.91 -16.61
N ASP A 264 -29.35 26.29 -17.77
CA ASP A 264 -30.79 26.32 -18.00
C ASP A 264 -31.48 24.96 -17.76
N ARG A 265 -30.76 23.88 -18.05
CA ARG A 265 -31.15 22.47 -17.76
C ARG A 265 -30.02 21.74 -17.10
N PRO A 266 -29.97 21.62 -15.78
CA PRO A 266 -28.92 20.90 -15.07
C PRO A 266 -28.86 19.43 -15.48
N SER A 267 -27.66 18.94 -15.77
CA SER A 267 -27.47 17.52 -16.06
C SER A 267 -27.58 16.67 -14.79
N ALA A 268 -27.99 15.41 -14.91
CA ALA A 268 -27.98 14.49 -13.76
C ALA A 268 -26.60 14.38 -13.11
N ARG A 269 -25.54 14.59 -13.91
CA ARG A 269 -24.15 14.60 -13.40
C ARG A 269 -23.87 15.83 -12.53
N SER A 270 -24.30 17.02 -12.93
CA SER A 270 -24.12 18.24 -12.14
C SER A 270 -24.90 18.18 -10.82
N ILE A 271 -26.13 17.64 -10.86
CA ILE A 271 -26.95 17.41 -9.65
C ILE A 271 -26.22 16.43 -8.70
N ALA A 272 -25.70 15.30 -9.22
CA ALA A 272 -24.98 14.34 -8.42
C ALA A 272 -23.67 14.91 -7.85
N SER A 273 -22.94 15.74 -8.61
CA SER A 273 -21.71 16.41 -8.17
C SER A 273 -21.98 17.39 -7.03
N THR A 274 -23.05 18.20 -7.14
CA THR A 274 -23.43 19.14 -6.07
C THR A 274 -23.83 18.39 -4.79
N ARG A 275 -24.60 17.30 -4.93
CA ARG A 275 -24.98 16.49 -3.78
C ARG A 275 -23.76 15.87 -3.10
N ALA A 276 -22.78 15.37 -3.88
CA ALA A 276 -21.54 14.84 -3.34
C ALA A 276 -20.72 15.92 -2.61
N ALA A 277 -20.58 17.11 -3.19
CA ALA A 277 -19.86 18.21 -2.55
C ALA A 277 -20.50 18.63 -1.21
N VAL A 278 -21.83 18.71 -1.16
CA VAL A 278 -22.57 19.02 0.09
C VAL A 278 -22.40 17.91 1.13
N ALA A 279 -22.40 16.63 0.71
CA ALA A 279 -22.18 15.51 1.62
C ALA A 279 -20.76 15.55 2.20
N THR A 280 -19.73 15.79 1.37
CA THR A 280 -18.35 15.96 1.84
C THR A 280 -18.20 17.12 2.82
N ALA A 281 -18.90 18.23 2.57
CA ALA A 281 -18.89 19.37 3.49
C ALA A 281 -19.55 19.03 4.85
N ALA A 282 -20.62 18.26 4.84
CA ALA A 282 -21.28 17.82 6.07
C ALA A 282 -20.41 16.84 6.87
N GLU A 283 -19.70 15.93 6.20
CA GLU A 283 -18.77 14.99 6.81
C GLU A 283 -17.55 15.72 7.41
N GLU A 284 -16.96 16.66 6.67
CA GLU A 284 -15.85 17.48 7.16
C GLU A 284 -16.27 18.30 8.39
N ALA A 285 -17.42 18.96 8.34
CA ALA A 285 -17.96 19.74 9.46
C ALA A 285 -18.27 18.86 10.69
N SER A 286 -18.49 17.56 10.52
CA SER A 286 -18.64 16.58 11.61
C SER A 286 -17.31 16.05 12.17
N GLY A 287 -16.18 16.51 11.63
CA GLY A 287 -14.83 16.13 12.08
C GLY A 287 -14.17 15.04 11.25
N ALA A 288 -14.74 14.69 10.09
CA ALA A 288 -14.07 13.77 9.16
C ALA A 288 -12.89 14.48 8.49
N GLY A 289 -11.71 13.84 8.51
CA GLY A 289 -10.52 14.36 7.84
C GLY A 289 -10.64 14.31 6.31
N LEU A 290 -10.16 15.35 5.61
CA LEU A 290 -10.06 15.33 4.15
C LEU A 290 -8.71 14.74 3.71
N VAL A 291 -8.74 13.80 2.77
CA VAL A 291 -7.55 13.09 2.30
C VAL A 291 -7.51 13.11 0.78
N ASN A 292 -6.39 13.51 0.20
CA ASN A 292 -6.11 13.19 -1.19
C ASN A 292 -5.63 11.74 -1.27
N PHE A 293 -6.22 10.94 -2.14
CA PHE A 293 -5.78 9.57 -2.32
C PHE A 293 -5.46 9.23 -3.76
N GLY A 294 -4.55 8.29 -3.94
CA GLY A 294 -4.16 7.73 -5.23
C GLY A 294 -3.91 6.23 -5.11
N MET A 295 -3.77 5.56 -6.24
CA MET A 295 -3.47 4.13 -6.27
C MET A 295 -2.47 3.85 -7.37
N LEU A 296 -1.48 3.01 -7.06
CA LEU A 296 -0.57 2.40 -8.01
C LEU A 296 -0.81 0.89 -8.02
N ILE A 297 -0.71 0.29 -9.20
CA ILE A 297 -0.79 -1.15 -9.38
C ILE A 297 0.45 -1.57 -10.14
N THR A 298 1.26 -2.46 -9.56
CA THR A 298 2.47 -2.99 -10.21
C THR A 298 2.32 -4.49 -10.40
N ALA A 299 2.44 -4.94 -11.64
CA ALA A 299 2.55 -6.35 -11.99
C ALA A 299 3.99 -6.67 -12.35
N THR A 300 4.56 -7.71 -11.72
CA THR A 300 5.92 -8.19 -11.96
C THR A 300 5.87 -9.61 -12.51
N VAL A 301 6.61 -9.85 -13.57
CA VAL A 301 6.81 -11.16 -14.18
C VAL A 301 8.30 -11.54 -14.15
N THR A 302 8.60 -12.80 -13.90
CA THR A 302 9.96 -13.35 -13.96
C THR A 302 10.29 -13.91 -15.34
N ASP A 303 9.25 -14.25 -16.13
CA ASP A 303 9.37 -14.61 -17.54
C ASP A 303 8.79 -13.47 -18.40
N ARG A 304 9.67 -12.84 -19.17
CA ARG A 304 9.31 -11.72 -20.04
C ARG A 304 8.25 -12.08 -21.08
N SER A 305 8.16 -13.32 -21.51
CA SER A 305 7.13 -13.76 -22.47
C SER A 305 5.71 -13.57 -21.92
N ARG A 306 5.56 -13.54 -20.59
CA ARG A 306 4.27 -13.38 -19.89
C ARG A 306 3.88 -11.92 -19.61
N GLU A 307 4.69 -10.96 -20.04
CA GLU A 307 4.40 -9.54 -19.78
C GLU A 307 3.06 -9.10 -20.37
N GLN A 308 2.73 -9.54 -21.59
CA GLN A 308 1.47 -9.19 -22.22
C GLN A 308 0.25 -9.81 -21.54
N ASP A 309 0.39 -11.06 -21.06
CA ASP A 309 -0.66 -11.72 -20.28
C ASP A 309 -0.90 -10.99 -18.95
N ALA A 310 0.17 -10.57 -18.28
CA ALA A 310 0.07 -9.80 -17.04
C ALA A 310 -0.59 -8.42 -17.27
N ARG A 311 -0.30 -7.75 -18.40
CA ARG A 311 -0.97 -6.49 -18.79
C ARG A 311 -2.47 -6.70 -18.99
N ALA A 312 -2.86 -7.69 -19.78
CA ALA A 312 -4.27 -8.03 -20.01
C ALA A 312 -4.99 -8.41 -18.71
N ALA A 313 -4.29 -9.12 -17.80
CA ALA A 313 -4.83 -9.46 -16.48
C ALA A 313 -5.13 -8.21 -15.65
N ILE A 314 -4.22 -7.24 -15.57
CA ILE A 314 -4.45 -6.00 -14.81
C ILE A 314 -5.60 -5.18 -15.42
N ASP A 315 -5.67 -5.07 -16.74
CA ASP A 315 -6.76 -4.34 -17.41
C ASP A 315 -8.12 -4.96 -17.06
N ASN A 316 -8.23 -6.29 -17.09
CA ASN A 316 -9.45 -7.01 -16.73
C ASN A 316 -9.81 -6.86 -15.24
N LEU A 317 -8.82 -7.05 -14.34
CA LEU A 317 -9.01 -6.92 -12.90
C LEU A 317 -9.42 -5.50 -12.51
N SER A 318 -8.83 -4.48 -13.14
CA SER A 318 -9.17 -3.07 -12.93
C SER A 318 -10.58 -2.74 -13.41
N ALA A 319 -10.97 -3.26 -14.58
CA ALA A 319 -12.33 -3.11 -15.10
C ALA A 319 -13.37 -3.76 -14.15
N THR A 320 -13.08 -4.95 -13.63
CA THR A 320 -13.94 -5.64 -12.67
C THR A 320 -14.09 -4.83 -11.37
N ALA A 321 -13.02 -4.19 -10.91
CA ALA A 321 -13.01 -3.30 -9.75
C ALA A 321 -13.59 -1.90 -10.04
N ARG A 322 -14.12 -1.65 -11.25
CA ARG A 322 -14.61 -0.34 -11.71
C ARG A 322 -13.56 0.77 -11.61
N LEU A 323 -12.29 0.41 -11.59
CA LEU A 323 -11.17 1.34 -11.58
C LEU A 323 -10.84 1.78 -13.01
N ARG A 324 -10.57 3.06 -13.18
CA ARG A 324 -9.91 3.54 -14.39
C ARG A 324 -8.43 3.73 -14.09
N VAL A 325 -7.63 2.88 -14.68
CA VAL A 325 -6.18 2.94 -14.57
C VAL A 325 -5.57 3.37 -15.90
N ARG A 326 -4.40 3.96 -15.84
CA ARG A 326 -3.57 4.25 -17.00
C ARG A 326 -2.15 3.77 -16.75
N LEU A 327 -1.51 3.31 -17.77
CA LEU A 327 -0.09 2.96 -17.73
C LEU A 327 0.75 4.22 -17.42
N VAL A 328 1.75 4.08 -16.55
CA VAL A 328 2.68 5.18 -16.27
C VAL A 328 3.75 5.19 -17.36
N HIS A 329 3.55 6.02 -18.37
CA HIS A 329 4.49 6.14 -19.48
C HIS A 329 5.68 7.03 -19.12
N GLY A 330 6.89 6.60 -19.50
CA GLY A 330 8.13 7.37 -19.38
C GLY A 330 8.69 7.51 -17.95
N SER A 331 8.06 6.87 -16.94
CA SER A 331 8.48 6.95 -15.53
C SER A 331 8.18 5.64 -14.81
N GLN A 332 8.42 4.50 -15.45
CA GLN A 332 8.10 3.19 -14.91
C GLN A 332 8.96 2.81 -13.70
N ASP A 333 10.23 3.19 -13.70
CA ASP A 333 11.17 3.04 -12.59
C ASP A 333 10.72 3.82 -11.34
N SER A 334 10.37 5.08 -11.53
CA SER A 334 9.90 5.96 -10.46
C SER A 334 8.54 5.49 -9.91
N ALA A 335 7.64 5.03 -10.78
CA ALA A 335 6.36 4.49 -10.39
C ALA A 335 6.50 3.15 -9.64
N PHE A 336 7.45 2.29 -10.05
CA PHE A 336 7.79 1.07 -9.34
C PHE A 336 8.28 1.39 -7.92
N ALA A 337 9.23 2.33 -7.79
CA ALA A 337 9.74 2.76 -6.48
C ALA A 337 8.64 3.37 -5.60
N ALA A 338 7.74 4.15 -6.18
CA ALA A 338 6.60 4.74 -5.47
C ALA A 338 5.57 3.71 -4.99
N ALA A 339 5.51 2.54 -5.63
CA ALA A 339 4.66 1.43 -5.20
C ALA A 339 5.29 0.54 -4.11
N LEU A 340 6.55 0.81 -3.72
CA LEU A 340 7.20 0.14 -2.60
C LEU A 340 6.84 0.84 -1.27
N PRO A 341 6.94 0.14 -0.14
CA PRO A 341 6.64 0.72 1.18
C PRO A 341 7.76 1.66 1.67
N LEU A 342 8.14 2.61 0.84
CA LEU A 342 9.22 3.57 1.11
C LEU A 342 8.72 4.90 1.67
N GLY A 343 7.40 5.11 1.69
CA GLY A 343 6.80 6.36 2.16
C GLY A 343 7.18 7.58 1.32
N LEU A 344 7.34 7.42 0.00
CA LEU A 344 7.69 8.52 -0.89
C LEU A 344 6.54 9.51 -1.03
N VAL A 345 6.80 10.78 -0.71
CA VAL A 345 5.84 11.87 -0.91
C VAL A 345 6.02 12.41 -2.32
N LEU A 346 5.31 11.83 -3.29
CA LEU A 346 5.53 12.05 -4.72
C LEU A 346 5.64 13.52 -5.16
N PRO A 347 4.81 14.47 -4.68
CA PRO A 347 4.94 15.86 -5.06
C PRO A 347 6.28 16.51 -4.69
N LYS A 348 6.98 15.99 -3.68
CA LYS A 348 8.31 16.50 -3.29
C LYS A 348 9.41 16.08 -4.27
N HIS A 349 9.17 15.04 -5.08
CA HIS A 349 10.10 14.49 -6.06
C HIS A 349 9.84 14.99 -7.49
N LEU A 350 8.82 15.82 -7.70
CA LEU A 350 8.54 16.39 -9.01
C LEU A 350 9.63 17.40 -9.40
N GLN A 351 10.22 17.21 -10.59
CA GLN A 351 11.16 18.15 -11.22
C GLN A 351 10.41 19.23 -12.01
N VAL A 352 9.51 19.94 -11.34
CA VAL A 352 8.77 21.07 -11.94
C VAL A 352 9.11 22.37 -11.21
N PRO A 353 9.12 23.52 -11.92
CA PRO A 353 9.31 24.81 -11.29
C PRO A 353 8.36 25.04 -10.11
N ALA A 354 8.83 25.80 -9.10
CA ALA A 354 8.08 26.01 -7.86
C ALA A 354 6.71 26.68 -8.12
N GLU A 355 6.63 27.56 -9.14
CA GLU A 355 5.43 28.26 -9.56
C GLU A 355 4.32 27.30 -10.05
N VAL A 356 4.70 26.19 -10.68
CA VAL A 356 3.76 25.18 -11.20
C VAL A 356 3.42 24.16 -10.09
N ARG A 357 4.35 23.91 -9.17
CA ARG A 357 4.15 22.93 -8.09
C ARG A 357 3.01 23.29 -7.14
N GLY A 358 2.73 24.57 -6.95
CA GLY A 358 1.64 25.07 -6.11
C GLY A 358 0.24 24.92 -6.73
N GLN A 359 0.17 24.54 -8.03
CA GLN A 359 -1.09 24.37 -8.76
C GLN A 359 -1.45 22.88 -8.98
N LEU A 360 -0.56 21.95 -8.58
CA LEU A 360 -0.73 20.50 -8.60
C LEU A 360 -1.08 19.97 -7.21
#